data_070808523c83eb29b8dff2cf6df6b025
#
_entry.id   070808523c83eb29b8dff2cf6df6b025
#
_cell.length_a   1.000
_cell.length_b   1.000
_cell.length_c   1.000
_cell.angle_alpha   90.00
_cell.angle_beta   90.00
_cell.angle_gamma   90.00
#
_symmetry.space_group_name_H-M   'P 1'
#
loop_
_entity.id
_entity.type
_entity.pdbx_description
1 polymer ?
#
loop_
_entity_poly.entity_id
_entity_poly.type
_entity_poly.pdbx_seq_one_letter_code
_entity_poly.pdbx_strand_id
1 'polypeptide(L)'
;MTRTRMTATERSAQVLEAAIHAFAETGYAATKTDEIARRAGVSQPYVIRLFGTKQQLFIACMLEVCTRIEQVFRDAEIAPGADTAEALHSLGNGFDIFLNERELPLILLHGAAASADPAIGDHMRERFGRIYRLIGELTGADTSQSRHFVATGMLLTIMTAMQVAGSDAIPLPWATEILADLGGAVTPSS
;
A
#
# COMPACT_ATOMS: atom_id res chain seq x y z
N MET A 1 25.79 27.48 3.04
CA MET A 1 25.21 26.21 2.54
C MET A 1 24.14 26.54 1.54
N THR A 2 24.39 26.28 0.26
CA THR A 2 23.45 26.59 -0.84
C THR A 2 22.31 25.57 -0.80
N ARG A 3 21.12 26.01 -0.43
CA ARG A 3 19.90 25.19 -0.41
C ARG A 3 19.54 24.84 -1.85
N THR A 4 19.81 23.62 -2.29
CA THR A 4 19.48 23.13 -3.63
C THR A 4 17.96 23.29 -3.83
N ARG A 5 17.57 24.02 -4.87
CA ARG A 5 16.15 24.28 -5.20
C ARG A 5 15.53 22.98 -5.71
N MET A 6 14.58 22.40 -4.97
CA MET A 6 13.85 21.20 -5.39
C MET A 6 13.12 21.46 -6.71
N THR A 7 13.13 20.47 -7.58
CA THR A 7 12.35 20.45 -8.83
C THR A 7 10.84 20.37 -8.53
N ALA A 8 10.01 20.66 -9.53
CA ALA A 8 8.54 20.53 -9.39
C ALA A 8 8.13 19.07 -9.11
N THR A 9 8.83 18.10 -9.73
CA THR A 9 8.59 16.65 -9.52
C THR A 9 8.92 16.23 -8.10
N GLU A 10 10.09 16.61 -7.58
CA GLU A 10 10.47 16.31 -6.20
C GLU A 10 9.51 16.93 -5.19
N ARG A 11 9.03 18.15 -5.46
CA ARG A 11 8.06 18.84 -4.61
C ARG A 11 6.69 18.15 -4.63
N SER A 12 6.26 17.65 -5.80
CA SER A 12 5.02 16.88 -5.93
C SER A 12 5.11 15.56 -5.16
N ALA A 13 6.22 14.84 -5.25
CA ALA A 13 6.46 13.62 -4.50
C ALA A 13 6.45 13.87 -2.98
N GLN A 14 7.08 14.97 -2.51
CA GLN A 14 7.06 15.36 -1.10
C GLN A 14 5.64 15.63 -0.58
N VAL A 15 4.81 16.30 -1.38
CA VAL A 15 3.40 16.57 -1.00
C VAL A 15 2.61 15.25 -0.98
N LEU A 16 2.82 14.37 -1.95
CA LEU A 16 2.15 13.07 -2.03
C LEU A 16 2.49 12.20 -0.82
N GLU A 17 3.75 12.14 -0.42
CA GLU A 17 4.20 11.39 0.76
C GLU A 17 3.57 11.94 2.05
N ALA A 18 3.59 13.26 2.24
CA ALA A 18 2.92 13.90 3.37
C ALA A 18 1.40 13.64 3.39
N ALA A 19 0.78 13.51 2.21
CA ALA A 19 -0.63 13.17 2.08
C ALA A 19 -0.91 11.71 2.43
N ILE A 20 -0.05 10.77 2.02
CA ILE A 20 -0.14 9.35 2.40
C ILE A 20 -0.15 9.22 3.93
N HIS A 21 0.81 9.82 4.63
CA HIS A 21 0.86 9.81 6.09
C HIS A 21 -0.41 10.42 6.72
N ALA A 22 -0.84 11.60 6.26
CA ALA A 22 -2.01 12.28 6.83
C ALA A 22 -3.31 11.48 6.62
N PHE A 23 -3.52 10.93 5.42
CA PHE A 23 -4.70 10.11 5.13
C PHE A 23 -4.65 8.75 5.86
N ALA A 24 -3.47 8.15 6.02
CA ALA A 24 -3.32 6.92 6.79
C ALA A 24 -3.72 7.11 8.26
N GLU A 25 -3.33 8.23 8.88
CA GLU A 25 -3.64 8.51 10.29
C GLU A 25 -5.12 8.78 10.55
N THR A 26 -5.78 9.56 9.69
CA THR A 26 -7.12 10.11 10.00
C THR A 26 -8.21 9.71 9.00
N GLY A 27 -7.86 9.02 7.93
CA GLY A 27 -8.77 8.60 6.86
C GLY A 27 -9.18 9.72 5.93
N TYR A 28 -9.82 9.35 4.81
CA TYR A 28 -10.24 10.30 3.79
C TYR A 28 -11.16 11.41 4.32
N ALA A 29 -12.15 11.07 5.14
CA ALA A 29 -13.15 12.04 5.57
C ALA A 29 -12.57 13.12 6.50
N ALA A 30 -11.77 12.75 7.50
CA ALA A 30 -11.29 13.64 8.54
C ALA A 30 -10.06 14.45 8.15
N THR A 31 -9.21 13.96 7.24
CA THR A 31 -7.99 14.65 6.80
C THR A 31 -8.32 15.99 6.13
N LYS A 32 -7.54 17.03 6.47
CA LYS A 32 -7.65 18.37 5.88
C LYS A 32 -6.42 18.67 5.01
N THR A 33 -6.63 19.38 3.90
CA THR A 33 -5.54 19.73 2.96
C THR A 33 -4.55 20.76 3.52
N ASP A 34 -4.96 21.57 4.49
CA ASP A 34 -4.07 22.47 5.21
C ASP A 34 -3.09 21.73 6.13
N GLU A 35 -3.52 20.63 6.75
CA GLU A 35 -2.67 19.74 7.53
C GLU A 35 -1.60 19.08 6.62
N ILE A 36 -2.01 18.57 5.45
CA ILE A 36 -1.09 18.02 4.45
C ILE A 36 -0.06 19.07 4.02
N ALA A 37 -0.52 20.29 3.73
CA ALA A 37 0.35 21.39 3.34
C ALA A 37 1.38 21.73 4.43
N ARG A 38 0.95 21.76 5.69
CA ARG A 38 1.82 21.99 6.85
C ARG A 38 2.90 20.89 6.98
N ARG A 39 2.53 19.62 6.84
CA ARG A 39 3.47 18.47 6.88
C ARG A 39 4.47 18.53 5.72
N ALA A 40 4.02 18.90 4.53
CA ALA A 40 4.88 19.03 3.36
C ALA A 40 5.71 20.33 3.32
N GLY A 41 5.55 21.24 4.30
CA GLY A 41 6.26 22.52 4.33
C GLY A 41 5.92 23.43 3.15
N VAL A 42 4.66 23.39 2.68
CA VAL A 42 4.15 24.22 1.57
C VAL A 42 2.86 24.93 1.97
N SER A 43 2.35 25.82 1.11
CA SER A 43 1.03 26.44 1.33
C SER A 43 -0.10 25.54 0.84
N GLN A 44 -1.28 25.61 1.47
CA GLN A 44 -2.47 24.87 1.03
C GLN A 44 -2.86 25.20 -0.44
N PRO A 45 -2.85 26.48 -0.91
CA PRO A 45 -3.07 26.76 -2.32
C PRO A 45 -2.08 26.08 -3.26
N TYR A 46 -0.85 25.81 -2.82
CA TYR A 46 0.12 25.06 -3.60
C TYR A 46 -0.29 23.60 -3.76
N VAL A 47 -0.77 22.96 -2.69
CA VAL A 47 -1.30 21.58 -2.74
C VAL A 47 -2.47 21.48 -3.73
N ILE A 48 -3.43 22.43 -3.63
CA ILE A 48 -4.59 22.48 -4.54
C ILE A 48 -4.14 22.71 -5.99
N ARG A 49 -3.14 23.53 -6.23
CA ARG A 49 -2.60 23.75 -7.59
C ARG A 49 -1.97 22.47 -8.16
N LEU A 50 -1.33 21.64 -7.35
CA LEU A 50 -0.68 20.41 -7.80
C LEU A 50 -1.68 19.27 -8.07
N PHE A 51 -2.65 19.10 -7.19
CA PHE A 51 -3.50 17.90 -7.16
C PHE A 51 -5.00 18.20 -7.39
N GLY A 52 -5.40 19.48 -7.44
CA GLY A 52 -6.79 19.89 -7.62
C GLY A 52 -7.58 19.85 -6.31
N THR A 53 -8.32 18.78 -6.06
CA THR A 53 -9.18 18.62 -4.87
C THR A 53 -8.57 17.64 -3.87
N LYS A 54 -9.12 17.64 -2.63
CA LYS A 54 -8.78 16.60 -1.63
C LYS A 54 -9.05 15.19 -2.17
N GLN A 55 -10.15 15.02 -2.91
CA GLN A 55 -10.51 13.74 -3.53
C GLN A 55 -9.45 13.29 -4.55
N GLN A 56 -9.04 14.18 -5.44
CA GLN A 56 -7.99 13.89 -6.44
C GLN A 56 -6.64 13.58 -5.77
N LEU A 57 -6.29 14.30 -4.70
CA LEU A 57 -5.09 14.00 -3.92
C LEU A 57 -5.17 12.63 -3.24
N PHE A 58 -6.32 12.27 -2.66
CA PHE A 58 -6.51 10.95 -2.06
C PHE A 58 -6.44 9.83 -3.11
N ILE A 59 -7.06 10.02 -4.27
CA ILE A 59 -6.94 9.09 -5.40
C ILE A 59 -5.47 8.95 -5.81
N ALA A 60 -4.71 10.04 -5.90
CA ALA A 60 -3.29 9.98 -6.22
C ALA A 60 -2.49 9.16 -5.17
N CYS A 61 -2.77 9.31 -3.87
CA CYS A 61 -2.16 8.48 -2.82
C CYS A 61 -2.50 7.00 -2.99
N MET A 62 -3.75 6.67 -3.22
CA MET A 62 -4.21 5.30 -3.45
C MET A 62 -3.57 4.67 -4.69
N LEU A 63 -3.48 5.43 -5.80
CA LEU A 63 -2.84 4.96 -7.03
C LEU A 63 -1.34 4.74 -6.83
N GLU A 64 -0.66 5.60 -6.08
CA GLU A 64 0.75 5.43 -5.72
C GLU A 64 0.97 4.14 -4.94
N VAL A 65 0.16 3.89 -3.91
CA VAL A 65 0.24 2.66 -3.10
C VAL A 65 0.01 1.42 -3.96
N CYS A 66 -1.00 1.42 -4.83
CA CYS A 66 -1.23 0.30 -5.76
C CYS A 66 -0.06 0.10 -6.72
N THR A 67 0.56 1.19 -7.18
CA THR A 67 1.74 1.13 -8.06
C THR A 67 2.94 0.54 -7.34
N ARG A 68 3.17 0.87 -6.07
CA ARG A 68 4.22 0.26 -5.24
C ARG A 68 4.00 -1.25 -5.08
N ILE A 69 2.76 -1.70 -4.84
CA ILE A 69 2.44 -3.15 -4.79
C ILE A 69 2.74 -3.84 -6.12
N GLU A 70 2.27 -3.26 -7.24
CA GLU A 70 2.53 -3.80 -8.56
C GLU A 70 4.04 -3.89 -8.84
N GLN A 71 4.81 -2.90 -8.41
CA GLN A 71 6.27 -2.89 -8.57
C GLN A 71 6.94 -3.97 -7.72
N VAL A 72 6.57 -4.10 -6.44
CA VAL A 72 7.07 -5.16 -5.55
C VAL A 72 6.84 -6.54 -6.18
N PHE A 73 5.67 -6.79 -6.75
CA PHE A 73 5.40 -8.07 -7.41
C PHE A 73 6.21 -8.27 -8.69
N ARG A 74 6.44 -7.21 -9.48
CA ARG A 74 7.28 -7.29 -10.70
C ARG A 74 8.76 -7.48 -10.40
N ASP A 75 9.23 -6.95 -9.29
CA ASP A 75 10.61 -7.03 -8.84
C ASP A 75 10.90 -8.32 -8.04
N ALA A 76 9.86 -9.13 -7.74
CA ALA A 76 10.03 -10.39 -7.06
C ALA A 76 10.93 -11.35 -7.86
N GLU A 77 11.96 -11.89 -7.23
CA GLU A 77 12.89 -12.82 -7.85
C GLU A 77 12.26 -14.22 -7.96
N ILE A 78 11.56 -14.47 -9.07
CA ILE A 78 11.02 -15.80 -9.39
C ILE A 78 12.11 -16.58 -10.13
N ALA A 79 12.51 -17.73 -9.57
CA ALA A 79 13.54 -18.57 -10.17
C ALA A 79 13.10 -19.11 -11.54
N PRO A 80 14.00 -19.19 -12.54
CA PRO A 80 13.68 -19.80 -13.83
C PRO A 80 13.23 -21.26 -13.65
N GLY A 81 12.01 -21.58 -14.12
CA GLY A 81 11.42 -22.91 -13.99
C GLY A 81 10.75 -23.19 -12.63
N ALA A 82 10.59 -22.18 -11.77
CA ALA A 82 9.80 -22.28 -10.55
C ALA A 82 8.38 -22.75 -10.86
N ASP A 83 7.83 -23.61 -10.02
CA ASP A 83 6.42 -23.94 -10.10
C ASP A 83 5.55 -22.78 -9.56
N THR A 84 4.22 -22.91 -9.71
CA THR A 84 3.27 -21.89 -9.29
C THR A 84 3.35 -21.58 -7.79
N ALA A 85 3.58 -22.59 -6.94
CA ALA A 85 3.65 -22.41 -5.48
C ALA A 85 4.93 -21.65 -5.09
N GLU A 86 6.06 -21.99 -5.70
CA GLU A 86 7.34 -21.28 -5.52
C GLU A 86 7.26 -19.84 -6.02
N ALA A 87 6.61 -19.61 -7.17
CA ALA A 87 6.41 -18.27 -7.70
C ALA A 87 5.52 -17.40 -6.79
N LEU A 88 4.41 -17.96 -6.28
CA LEU A 88 3.55 -17.27 -5.31
C LEU A 88 4.28 -16.97 -4.00
N HIS A 89 5.14 -17.89 -3.53
CA HIS A 89 5.97 -17.66 -2.36
C HIS A 89 6.95 -16.50 -2.56
N SER A 90 7.59 -16.44 -3.74
CA SER A 90 8.48 -15.32 -4.10
C SER A 90 7.75 -13.97 -4.10
N LEU A 91 6.50 -13.92 -4.62
CA LEU A 91 5.68 -12.70 -4.53
C LEU A 91 5.35 -12.34 -3.07
N GLY A 92 5.06 -13.34 -2.24
CA GLY A 92 4.76 -13.16 -0.81
C GLY A 92 5.93 -12.51 -0.06
N ASN A 93 7.16 -13.00 -0.29
CA ASN A 93 8.37 -12.43 0.33
C ASN A 93 8.58 -10.94 -0.05
N GLY A 94 8.28 -10.56 -1.28
CA GLY A 94 8.33 -9.16 -1.70
C GLY A 94 7.28 -8.29 -0.98
N PHE A 95 6.14 -8.86 -0.63
CA PHE A 95 5.06 -8.13 0.02
C PHE A 95 5.38 -7.72 1.48
N ASP A 96 6.32 -8.40 2.14
CA ASP A 96 6.79 -8.03 3.47
C ASP A 96 7.33 -6.59 3.53
N ILE A 97 8.00 -6.14 2.48
CA ILE A 97 8.51 -4.75 2.37
C ILE A 97 7.34 -3.76 2.48
N PHE A 98 6.22 -4.07 1.81
CA PHE A 98 5.02 -3.27 1.85
C PHE A 98 4.38 -3.22 3.25
N LEU A 99 4.38 -4.34 3.98
CA LEU A 99 3.79 -4.43 5.32
C LEU A 99 4.60 -3.69 6.39
N ASN A 100 5.89 -3.43 6.15
CA ASN A 100 6.73 -2.67 7.08
C ASN A 100 6.44 -1.15 7.06
N GLU A 101 5.75 -0.65 6.04
CA GLU A 101 5.28 0.74 5.95
C GLU A 101 3.77 0.79 6.25
N ARG A 102 3.39 0.83 7.52
CA ARG A 102 1.98 0.72 7.98
C ARG A 102 1.02 1.68 7.27
N GLU A 103 1.48 2.81 6.80
CA GLU A 103 0.70 3.79 6.06
C GLU A 103 0.12 3.21 4.77
N LEU A 104 0.84 2.33 4.09
CA LEU A 104 0.42 1.77 2.80
C LEU A 104 -0.81 0.85 2.94
N PRO A 105 -0.83 -0.15 3.87
CA PRO A 105 -2.03 -0.92 4.19
C PRO A 105 -3.22 -0.04 4.59
N LEU A 106 -3.00 1.00 5.40
CA LEU A 106 -4.06 1.90 5.84
C LEU A 106 -4.68 2.67 4.67
N ILE A 107 -3.89 3.15 3.70
CA ILE A 107 -4.42 3.81 2.49
C ILE A 107 -5.31 2.86 1.68
N LEU A 108 -4.93 1.58 1.53
CA LEU A 108 -5.77 0.59 0.84
C LEU A 108 -7.11 0.39 1.55
N LEU A 109 -7.10 0.23 2.88
CA LEU A 109 -8.30 0.06 3.68
C LEU A 109 -9.19 1.30 3.63
N HIS A 110 -8.62 2.50 3.71
CA HIS A 110 -9.36 3.75 3.56
C HIS A 110 -9.93 3.93 2.15
N GLY A 111 -9.21 3.51 1.11
CA GLY A 111 -9.69 3.48 -0.27
C GLY A 111 -10.89 2.55 -0.43
N ALA A 112 -10.81 1.34 0.11
CA ALA A 112 -11.92 0.39 0.11
C ALA A 112 -13.15 0.93 0.87
N ALA A 113 -12.95 1.51 2.05
CA ALA A 113 -14.02 2.10 2.86
C ALA A 113 -14.67 3.32 2.18
N ALA A 114 -13.89 4.12 1.43
CA ALA A 114 -14.37 5.30 0.70
C ALA A 114 -14.98 4.97 -0.68
N SER A 115 -15.02 3.70 -1.10
CA SER A 115 -15.46 3.28 -2.44
C SER A 115 -16.95 3.48 -2.73
N ALA A 116 -17.73 3.94 -1.75
CA ALA A 116 -19.10 4.44 -1.97
C ALA A 116 -19.09 5.76 -2.78
N ASP A 117 -18.03 6.55 -2.73
CA ASP A 117 -17.77 7.66 -3.66
C ASP A 117 -17.40 7.08 -5.02
N PRO A 118 -18.18 7.36 -6.12
CA PRO A 118 -17.94 6.72 -7.41
C PRO A 118 -16.53 6.97 -7.96
N ALA A 119 -15.98 8.18 -7.82
CA ALA A 119 -14.66 8.51 -8.33
C ALA A 119 -13.55 7.70 -7.62
N ILE A 120 -13.64 7.54 -6.30
CA ILE A 120 -12.69 6.72 -5.54
C ILE A 120 -12.91 5.23 -5.85
N GLY A 121 -14.17 4.78 -5.83
CA GLY A 121 -14.54 3.39 -6.02
C GLY A 121 -14.18 2.84 -7.40
N ASP A 122 -14.30 3.63 -8.47
CA ASP A 122 -13.92 3.20 -9.83
C ASP A 122 -12.42 2.92 -9.90
N HIS A 123 -11.58 3.81 -9.39
CA HIS A 123 -10.13 3.60 -9.32
C HIS A 123 -9.77 2.41 -8.43
N MET A 124 -10.43 2.26 -7.27
CA MET A 124 -10.16 1.13 -6.37
C MET A 124 -10.48 -0.21 -7.03
N ARG A 125 -11.63 -0.34 -7.67
CA ARG A 125 -12.04 -1.56 -8.40
C ARG A 125 -11.09 -1.89 -9.54
N GLU A 126 -10.70 -0.89 -10.34
CA GLU A 126 -9.77 -1.06 -11.44
C GLU A 126 -8.40 -1.55 -10.94
N ARG A 127 -7.83 -0.88 -9.96
CA ARG A 127 -6.49 -1.20 -9.44
C ARG A 127 -6.44 -2.54 -8.72
N PHE A 128 -7.45 -2.84 -7.90
CA PHE A 128 -7.53 -4.14 -7.24
C PHE A 128 -7.63 -5.28 -8.27
N GLY A 129 -8.48 -5.13 -9.30
CA GLY A 129 -8.58 -6.10 -10.37
C GLY A 129 -7.30 -6.25 -11.19
N ARG A 130 -6.52 -5.17 -11.37
CA ARG A 130 -5.22 -5.21 -12.03
C ARG A 130 -4.17 -5.97 -11.21
N ILE A 131 -4.07 -5.69 -9.90
CA ILE A 131 -3.19 -6.43 -8.98
C ILE A 131 -3.54 -7.92 -8.98
N TYR A 132 -4.84 -8.26 -8.90
CA TYR A 132 -5.31 -9.63 -8.97
C TYR A 132 -4.86 -10.35 -10.26
N ARG A 133 -5.02 -9.71 -11.43
CA ARG A 133 -4.57 -10.30 -12.71
C ARG A 133 -3.06 -10.44 -12.79
N LEU A 134 -2.31 -9.45 -12.29
CA LEU A 134 -0.85 -9.46 -12.27
C LEU A 134 -0.28 -10.68 -11.54
N ILE A 135 -0.91 -11.11 -10.44
CA ILE A 135 -0.50 -12.32 -9.72
C ILE A 135 -0.54 -13.54 -10.65
N GLY A 136 -1.66 -13.77 -11.34
CA GLY A 136 -1.80 -14.86 -12.29
C GLY A 136 -0.82 -14.76 -13.48
N GLU A 137 -0.60 -13.55 -14.00
CA GLU A 137 0.33 -13.28 -15.10
C GLU A 137 1.79 -13.63 -14.73
N LEU A 138 2.21 -13.32 -13.51
CA LEU A 138 3.58 -13.54 -13.04
C LEU A 138 3.84 -14.98 -12.60
N THR A 139 2.82 -15.68 -12.08
CA THR A 139 3.01 -16.98 -11.41
C THR A 139 2.39 -18.16 -12.13
N GLY A 140 1.53 -17.90 -13.12
CA GLY A 140 0.71 -18.96 -13.72
C GLY A 140 -0.40 -19.50 -12.80
N ALA A 141 -0.67 -18.82 -11.67
CA ALA A 141 -1.68 -19.24 -10.72
C ALA A 141 -3.10 -19.22 -11.31
N ASP A 142 -3.87 -20.25 -11.01
CA ASP A 142 -5.29 -20.30 -11.34
C ASP A 142 -6.12 -19.36 -10.43
N THR A 143 -7.42 -19.31 -10.69
CA THR A 143 -8.35 -18.45 -9.91
C THR A 143 -8.37 -18.81 -8.42
N SER A 144 -8.29 -20.10 -8.06
CA SER A 144 -8.31 -20.54 -6.66
C SER A 144 -7.04 -20.15 -5.93
N GLN A 145 -5.89 -20.35 -6.56
CA GLN A 145 -4.56 -20.01 -6.03
C GLN A 145 -4.42 -18.49 -5.89
N SER A 146 -4.76 -17.73 -6.94
CA SER A 146 -4.73 -16.26 -6.91
C SER A 146 -5.65 -15.68 -5.83
N ARG A 147 -6.88 -16.22 -5.69
CA ARG A 147 -7.81 -15.83 -4.63
C ARG A 147 -7.25 -16.11 -3.23
N HIS A 148 -6.62 -17.26 -3.03
CA HIS A 148 -6.01 -17.61 -1.75
C HIS A 148 -4.86 -16.65 -1.40
N PHE A 149 -3.98 -16.39 -2.36
CA PHE A 149 -2.88 -15.43 -2.21
C PHE A 149 -3.38 -14.03 -1.85
N VAL A 150 -4.39 -13.51 -2.57
CA VAL A 150 -4.99 -12.19 -2.27
C VAL A 150 -5.67 -12.19 -0.90
N ALA A 151 -6.37 -13.26 -0.52
CA ALA A 151 -7.00 -13.36 0.81
C ALA A 151 -5.96 -13.31 1.94
N THR A 152 -4.83 -13.99 1.79
CA THR A 152 -3.70 -13.94 2.71
C THR A 152 -3.10 -12.52 2.79
N GLY A 153 -2.83 -11.89 1.65
CA GLY A 153 -2.34 -10.52 1.60
C GLY A 153 -3.30 -9.51 2.25
N MET A 154 -4.61 -9.67 2.06
CA MET A 154 -5.62 -8.84 2.74
C MET A 154 -5.67 -9.08 4.25
N LEU A 155 -5.52 -10.33 4.70
CA LEU A 155 -5.40 -10.64 6.13
C LEU A 155 -4.19 -9.93 6.74
N LEU A 156 -3.02 -10.05 6.11
CA LEU A 156 -1.81 -9.36 6.55
C LEU A 156 -1.96 -7.83 6.54
N THR A 157 -2.60 -7.27 5.52
CA THR A 157 -2.95 -5.84 5.44
C THR A 157 -3.76 -5.38 6.66
N ILE A 158 -4.77 -6.15 7.06
CA ILE A 158 -5.59 -5.85 8.24
C ILE A 158 -4.77 -6.03 9.53
N MET A 159 -3.98 -7.08 9.64
CA MET A 159 -3.12 -7.34 10.81
C MET A 159 -2.08 -6.24 11.00
N THR A 160 -1.46 -5.74 9.93
CA THR A 160 -0.53 -4.60 9.97
C THR A 160 -1.25 -3.31 10.38
N ALA A 161 -2.44 -3.05 9.85
CA ALA A 161 -3.24 -1.89 10.25
C ALA A 161 -3.59 -1.92 11.75
N MET A 162 -3.86 -3.11 12.31
CA MET A 162 -4.10 -3.34 13.75
C MET A 162 -2.81 -3.38 14.60
N GLN A 163 -1.62 -3.22 14.00
CA GLN A 163 -0.33 -3.33 14.66
C GLN A 163 -0.09 -4.69 15.33
N VAL A 164 -0.51 -5.77 14.68
CA VAL A 164 -0.24 -7.15 15.14
C VAL A 164 0.61 -7.93 14.12
N ALA A 165 1.03 -7.27 13.05
CA ALA A 165 2.03 -7.73 12.07
C ALA A 165 2.89 -6.53 11.65
N GLY A 166 4.11 -6.80 11.15
CA GLY A 166 5.10 -5.77 10.77
C GLY A 166 6.10 -5.45 11.87
N SER A 167 6.98 -4.47 11.62
CA SER A 167 8.13 -4.12 12.49
C SER A 167 7.75 -3.68 13.91
N ASP A 168 6.62 -2.98 14.06
CA ASP A 168 6.15 -2.44 15.33
C ASP A 168 4.97 -3.25 15.93
N ALA A 169 4.91 -4.55 15.61
CA ALA A 169 3.80 -5.39 16.01
C ALA A 169 3.70 -5.57 17.53
N ILE A 170 2.48 -5.44 18.04
CA ILE A 170 2.11 -5.84 19.41
C ILE A 170 1.91 -7.36 19.41
N PRO A 171 2.73 -8.12 20.14
CA PRO A 171 2.65 -9.57 20.12
C PRO A 171 1.37 -10.05 20.82
N LEU A 172 0.52 -10.76 20.07
CA LEU A 172 -0.68 -11.40 20.57
C LEU A 172 -0.67 -12.89 20.19
N PRO A 173 -1.06 -13.82 21.08
CA PRO A 173 -0.96 -15.26 20.82
C PRO A 173 -1.61 -15.71 19.52
N TRP A 174 -2.84 -15.25 19.23
CA TRP A 174 -3.56 -15.58 18.00
C TRP A 174 -2.87 -15.02 16.73
N ALA A 175 -2.27 -13.82 16.82
CA ALA A 175 -1.57 -13.22 15.68
C ALA A 175 -0.26 -13.96 15.39
N THR A 176 0.47 -14.35 16.45
CA THR A 176 1.69 -15.18 16.34
C THR A 176 1.38 -16.53 15.72
N GLU A 177 0.25 -17.17 16.09
CA GLU A 177 -0.19 -18.44 15.51
C GLU A 177 -0.43 -18.32 14.00
N ILE A 178 -1.17 -17.28 13.56
CA ILE A 178 -1.43 -17.03 12.14
C ILE A 178 -0.13 -16.77 11.36
N LEU A 179 0.76 -15.93 11.91
CA LEU A 179 2.02 -15.59 11.25
C LEU A 179 2.97 -16.78 11.14
N ALA A 180 2.96 -17.67 12.14
CA ALA A 180 3.74 -18.92 12.11
C ALA A 180 3.22 -19.89 11.04
N ASP A 181 1.88 -20.00 10.87
CA ASP A 181 1.26 -20.85 9.84
C ASP A 181 1.58 -20.34 8.43
N LEU A 182 1.67 -19.02 8.24
CA LEU A 182 2.07 -18.41 6.97
C LEU A 182 3.56 -18.58 6.61
N GLY A 183 4.33 -19.33 7.43
CA GLY A 183 5.72 -19.69 7.12
C GLY A 183 6.75 -18.64 7.51
N GLY A 184 6.46 -17.82 8.51
CA GLY A 184 7.43 -16.86 9.06
C GLY A 184 7.75 -15.68 8.14
N ALA A 185 6.91 -15.38 7.19
CA ALA A 185 7.05 -14.22 6.30
C ALA A 185 7.09 -12.87 7.05
N VAL A 186 6.86 -12.87 8.37
CA VAL A 186 6.86 -11.64 9.21
C VAL A 186 7.43 -11.96 10.59
N THR A 187 8.69 -12.35 10.68
CA THR A 187 9.37 -12.38 11.99
C THR A 187 9.97 -10.99 12.27
N PRO A 188 9.73 -10.40 13.46
CA PRO A 188 10.44 -9.20 13.85
C PRO A 188 11.94 -9.46 13.91
N SER A 189 12.73 -8.62 13.25
CA SER A 189 14.19 -8.63 13.39
C SER A 189 14.56 -8.39 14.86
N SER A 190 15.26 -9.34 15.46
CA SER A 190 15.81 -9.25 16.82
C SER A 190 16.87 -8.16 16.90
#